data_0f6c391c7c3f878c1904b1b6c6f42011
#
_entry.id   0f6c391c7c3f878c1904b1b6c6f42011
#
_cell.length_a   1.000
_cell.length_b   1.000
_cell.length_c   1.000
_cell.angle_alpha   90.00
_cell.angle_beta   90.00
_cell.angle_gamma   90.00
#
_symmetry.space_group_name_H-M   'P 1'
#
loop_
_entity.id
_entity.type
_entity.pdbx_description
1 polymer ?
#
loop_
_entity_poly.entity_id
_entity_poly.type
_entity_poly.pdbx_seq_one_letter_code
_entity_poly.pdbx_strand_id
1 'polypeptide(L)'
;MGIECVTHYVDNLLTQAEARMGLRNTKLLVAWYTNQKNDQSVVHSHPYHELVLPIGGSTVRYSIDGSVYLVHVGELIYFPAQIYHAGIFNIDNDHSDRLVIQIDDALWQACRRNANLKNAAWMHSITVLDPDVCNKWDFQ
;
A
#
# COMPACT_ATOMS: atom_id res chain seq x y z
N MET A 1 9.81 15.23 -8.19
CA MET A 1 8.37 15.58 -7.97
C MET A 1 8.13 15.68 -6.47
N GLY A 2 7.68 16.84 -6.00
CA GLY A 2 7.38 17.01 -4.57
C GLY A 2 6.10 16.26 -4.15
N ILE A 3 5.98 15.95 -2.85
CA ILE A 3 4.81 15.30 -2.25
C ILE A 3 3.51 16.05 -2.60
N GLU A 4 3.55 17.38 -2.65
CA GLU A 4 2.39 18.22 -2.99
C GLU A 4 1.82 17.94 -4.39
N CYS A 5 2.69 17.69 -5.37
CA CYS A 5 2.24 17.41 -6.74
C CYS A 5 1.53 16.06 -6.85
N VAL A 6 2.03 15.05 -6.14
CA VAL A 6 1.40 13.72 -6.09
C VAL A 6 0.05 13.77 -5.38
N THR A 7 -0.01 14.46 -4.24
CA THR A 7 -1.24 14.59 -3.46
C THR A 7 -2.35 15.27 -4.28
N HIS A 8 -2.03 16.36 -4.97
CA HIS A 8 -3.02 17.07 -5.78
C HIS A 8 -3.54 16.23 -6.95
N TYR A 9 -2.65 15.47 -7.61
CA TYR A 9 -3.05 14.56 -8.68
C TYR A 9 -3.96 13.44 -8.18
N VAL A 10 -3.63 12.87 -7.02
CA VAL A 10 -4.43 11.81 -6.37
C VAL A 10 -5.79 12.34 -5.94
N ASP A 11 -5.86 13.54 -5.36
CA ASP A 11 -7.12 14.17 -4.97
C ASP A 11 -8.07 14.36 -6.17
N ASN A 12 -7.54 14.78 -7.31
CA ASN A 12 -8.33 14.91 -8.53
C ASN A 12 -8.83 13.55 -9.04
N LEU A 13 -7.99 12.53 -9.04
CA LEU A 13 -8.40 11.18 -9.44
C LEU A 13 -9.45 10.62 -8.49
N LEU A 14 -9.28 10.82 -7.20
CA LEU A 14 -10.22 10.38 -6.18
C LEU A 14 -11.57 11.04 -6.35
N THR A 15 -11.62 12.36 -6.54
CA THR A 15 -12.86 13.11 -6.77
C THR A 15 -13.62 12.56 -7.98
N GLN A 16 -12.92 12.24 -9.07
CA GLN A 16 -13.55 11.63 -10.24
C GLN A 16 -14.05 10.21 -9.96
N ALA A 17 -13.28 9.42 -9.22
CA ALA A 17 -13.67 8.07 -8.83
C ALA A 17 -14.88 8.08 -7.89
N GLU A 18 -14.90 8.98 -6.91
CA GLU A 18 -16.04 9.17 -6.00
C GLU A 18 -17.32 9.52 -6.75
N ALA A 19 -17.22 10.45 -7.70
CA ALA A 19 -18.35 10.85 -8.53
C ALA A 19 -18.92 9.68 -9.37
N ARG A 20 -18.03 8.87 -9.95
CA ARG A 20 -18.43 7.71 -10.78
C ARG A 20 -19.02 6.57 -9.94
N MET A 21 -18.50 6.34 -8.75
CA MET A 21 -18.90 5.22 -7.89
C MET A 21 -19.97 5.59 -6.88
N GLY A 22 -20.39 6.86 -6.82
CA GLY A 22 -21.37 7.35 -5.85
C GLY A 22 -20.86 7.39 -4.42
N LEU A 23 -19.54 7.39 -4.22
CA LEU A 23 -18.91 7.47 -2.91
C LEU A 23 -18.79 8.92 -2.46
N ARG A 24 -18.86 9.12 -1.14
CA ARG A 24 -18.63 10.43 -0.51
C ARG A 24 -17.68 10.28 0.67
N ASN A 25 -16.82 11.28 0.86
CA ASN A 25 -15.88 11.35 1.98
C ASN A 25 -14.92 10.15 2.08
N THR A 26 -14.59 9.53 0.97
CA THR A 26 -13.56 8.50 0.92
C THR A 26 -12.18 9.11 0.99
N LYS A 27 -11.21 8.31 1.46
CA LYS A 27 -9.82 8.75 1.56
C LYS A 27 -8.90 7.80 0.82
N LEU A 28 -8.06 8.41 0.02
CA LEU A 28 -6.92 7.77 -0.63
C LEU A 28 -5.68 8.61 -0.34
N LEU A 29 -4.69 8.01 0.32
CA LEU A 29 -3.40 8.62 0.53
C LEU A 29 -2.36 7.87 -0.29
N VAL A 30 -1.56 8.61 -1.05
CA VAL A 30 -0.35 8.10 -1.70
C VAL A 30 0.81 8.90 -1.17
N ALA A 31 1.77 8.23 -0.57
CA ALA A 31 2.92 8.87 0.03
C ALA A 31 4.22 8.16 -0.37
N TRP A 32 5.24 8.96 -0.58
CA TRP A 32 6.60 8.49 -0.79
C TRP A 32 7.39 8.73 0.48
N TYR A 33 7.94 7.66 1.03
CA TYR A 33 8.78 7.73 2.22
C TYR A 33 10.22 7.38 1.90
N THR A 34 11.13 8.21 2.39
CA THR A 34 12.56 7.92 2.45
C THR A 34 12.95 7.75 3.91
N ASN A 35 13.33 6.55 4.30
CA ASN A 35 13.77 6.25 5.66
C ASN A 35 15.29 6.12 5.70
N GLN A 36 15.86 6.64 6.79
CA GLN A 36 17.28 6.60 7.08
C GLN A 36 17.59 5.48 8.07
N LYS A 37 18.87 5.31 8.36
CA LYS A 37 19.35 4.36 9.36
C LYS A 37 18.61 4.50 10.69
N ASN A 38 18.19 3.38 11.25
CA ASN A 38 17.44 3.24 12.51
C ASN A 38 15.97 3.69 12.45
N ASP A 39 15.44 4.01 11.28
CA ASP A 39 14.02 4.31 11.14
C ASP A 39 13.19 3.04 11.28
N GLN A 40 12.20 3.11 12.14
CA GLN A 40 11.21 2.06 12.34
C GLN A 40 9.88 2.67 12.75
N SER A 41 8.79 2.02 12.41
CA SER A 41 7.48 2.41 12.91
C SER A 41 7.16 1.70 14.23
N VAL A 42 6.42 2.37 15.10
CA VAL A 42 5.82 1.72 16.28
C VAL A 42 4.65 0.84 15.84
N VAL A 43 4.32 -0.16 16.64
CA VAL A 43 3.13 -0.99 16.41
C VAL A 43 1.89 -0.13 16.48
N HIS A 44 1.11 -0.14 15.42
CA HIS A 44 -0.14 0.63 15.29
C HIS A 44 -1.13 -0.06 14.37
N SER A 45 -2.34 0.43 14.33
CA SER A 45 -3.35 0.06 13.36
C SER A 45 -4.10 1.31 12.89
N HIS A 46 -4.73 1.23 11.74
CA HIS A 46 -5.54 2.30 11.18
C HIS A 46 -6.69 1.75 10.32
N PRO A 47 -7.74 2.54 10.07
CA PRO A 47 -8.92 2.08 9.34
C PRO A 47 -8.73 2.08 7.81
N TYR A 48 -7.51 1.97 7.34
CA TYR A 48 -7.18 1.96 5.91
C TYR A 48 -6.54 0.63 5.51
N HIS A 49 -6.91 0.14 4.33
CA HIS A 49 -6.12 -0.87 3.62
C HIS A 49 -4.80 -0.26 3.19
N GLU A 50 -3.72 -1.02 3.23
CA GLU A 50 -2.40 -0.49 2.90
C GLU A 50 -1.69 -1.37 1.88
N LEU A 51 -1.09 -0.69 0.90
CA LEU A 51 -0.21 -1.25 -0.10
C LEU A 51 1.16 -0.59 0.07
N VAL A 52 2.21 -1.37 0.17
CA VAL A 52 3.57 -0.86 0.28
C VAL A 52 4.44 -1.46 -0.80
N LEU A 53 5.09 -0.60 -1.57
CA LEU A 53 6.01 -0.96 -2.63
C LEU A 53 7.38 -0.37 -2.32
N PRO A 54 8.34 -1.17 -1.83
CA PRO A 54 9.74 -0.75 -1.78
C PRO A 54 10.29 -0.54 -3.20
N ILE A 55 10.90 0.61 -3.44
CA ILE A 55 11.37 1.03 -4.76
C ILE A 55 12.88 1.26 -4.83
N GLY A 56 13.55 1.33 -3.69
CA GLY A 56 15.01 1.48 -3.63
C GLY A 56 15.55 1.26 -2.23
N GLY A 57 16.84 0.98 -2.14
CA GLY A 57 17.54 0.80 -0.88
C GLY A 57 17.25 -0.54 -0.21
N SER A 58 16.98 -0.51 1.08
CA SER A 58 16.85 -1.71 1.92
C SER A 58 15.61 -2.55 1.60
N THR A 59 15.75 -3.86 1.79
CA THR A 59 14.62 -4.74 2.09
C THR A 59 13.86 -4.21 3.31
N VAL A 60 12.56 -4.29 3.29
CA VAL A 60 11.69 -3.86 4.38
C VAL A 60 11.14 -5.09 5.11
N ARG A 61 11.09 -5.03 6.44
CA ARG A 61 10.48 -6.07 7.26
C ARG A 61 9.24 -5.53 7.96
N TYR A 62 8.11 -6.19 7.74
CA TYR A 62 6.88 -5.92 8.48
C TYR A 62 6.59 -7.04 9.47
N SER A 63 6.23 -6.63 10.69
CA SER A 63 5.56 -7.50 11.66
C SER A 63 4.09 -7.16 11.61
N ILE A 64 3.26 -8.14 11.22
CA ILE A 64 1.83 -7.94 11.03
C ILE A 64 1.09 -9.07 11.70
N ASP A 65 0.26 -8.74 12.68
CA ASP A 65 -0.56 -9.69 13.44
C ASP A 65 0.25 -10.92 13.93
N GLY A 66 1.46 -10.64 14.46
CA GLY A 66 2.36 -11.65 15.01
C GLY A 66 3.20 -12.42 13.99
N SER A 67 3.05 -12.17 12.71
CA SER A 67 3.87 -12.77 11.65
C SER A 67 4.85 -11.77 11.05
N VAL A 68 5.98 -12.28 10.54
CA VAL A 68 7.04 -11.47 9.93
C VAL A 68 7.05 -11.68 8.42
N TYR A 69 7.10 -10.56 7.69
CA TYR A 69 7.14 -10.53 6.23
C TYR A 69 8.35 -9.72 5.76
N LEU A 70 9.17 -10.30 4.90
CA LEU A 70 10.22 -9.57 4.19
C LEU A 70 9.68 -9.14 2.83
N VAL A 71 9.87 -7.88 2.48
CA VAL A 71 9.43 -7.29 1.23
C VAL A 71 10.64 -6.67 0.54
N HIS A 72 11.06 -7.28 -0.56
CA HIS A 72 12.21 -6.82 -1.33
C HIS A 72 11.81 -5.68 -2.28
N VAL A 73 12.82 -4.94 -2.74
CA VAL A 73 12.62 -3.90 -3.74
C VAL A 73 11.92 -4.48 -4.96
N GLY A 74 10.82 -3.85 -5.39
CA GLY A 74 9.98 -4.29 -6.50
C GLY A 74 8.84 -5.23 -6.11
N GLU A 75 8.85 -5.81 -4.91
CA GLU A 75 7.71 -6.56 -4.39
C GLU A 75 6.67 -5.62 -3.78
N LEU A 76 5.42 -6.04 -3.79
CA LEU A 76 4.29 -5.30 -3.19
C LEU A 76 3.72 -6.11 -2.04
N ILE A 77 3.61 -5.50 -0.86
CA ILE A 77 2.82 -6.09 0.24
C ILE A 77 1.48 -5.36 0.39
N TYR A 78 0.44 -6.14 0.55
CA TYR A 78 -0.90 -5.69 0.93
C TYR A 78 -1.25 -6.21 2.31
N PHE A 79 -1.86 -5.37 3.15
CA PHE A 79 -2.51 -5.82 4.38
C PHE A 79 -3.81 -5.05 4.65
N PRO A 80 -4.80 -5.74 5.24
CA PRO A 80 -6.14 -5.17 5.43
C PRO A 80 -6.17 -4.03 6.44
N ALA A 81 -7.25 -3.25 6.41
CA ALA A 81 -7.57 -2.26 7.42
C ALA A 81 -7.68 -2.89 8.83
N GLN A 82 -7.38 -2.10 9.85
CA GLN A 82 -7.50 -2.45 11.27
C GLN A 82 -6.52 -3.51 11.79
N ILE A 83 -5.58 -3.96 11.00
CA ILE A 83 -4.59 -4.94 11.44
C ILE A 83 -3.39 -4.24 12.11
N TYR A 84 -2.92 -4.80 13.23
CA TYR A 84 -1.73 -4.26 13.91
C TYR A 84 -0.47 -4.61 13.15
N HIS A 85 0.34 -3.59 12.89
CA HIS A 85 1.57 -3.74 12.13
C HIS A 85 2.66 -2.77 12.58
N ALA A 86 3.92 -3.13 12.28
CA ALA A 86 5.10 -2.29 12.43
C ALA A 86 6.11 -2.62 11.35
N GLY A 87 6.89 -1.63 10.92
CA GLY A 87 7.91 -1.81 9.90
C GLY A 87 9.32 -1.48 10.38
N ILE A 88 10.31 -2.20 9.85
CA ILE A 88 11.74 -1.87 9.94
C ILE A 88 12.23 -1.71 8.49
N PHE A 89 12.86 -0.55 8.21
CA PHE A 89 13.06 -0.09 6.84
C PHE A 89 14.53 -0.05 6.40
N ASN A 90 15.44 -0.58 7.22
CA ASN A 90 16.88 -0.51 7.00
C ASN A 90 17.61 -1.80 7.37
N ILE A 91 17.09 -2.95 6.91
CA ILE A 91 17.62 -4.26 7.27
C ILE A 91 19.00 -4.49 6.66
N ASP A 92 19.13 -4.21 5.37
CA ASP A 92 20.33 -4.50 4.56
C ASP A 92 20.89 -3.27 3.83
N ASN A 93 20.37 -2.08 4.12
CA ASN A 93 20.87 -0.81 3.61
C ASN A 93 20.54 0.30 4.62
N ASP A 94 21.34 1.37 4.63
CA ASP A 94 21.14 2.51 5.56
C ASP A 94 19.91 3.36 5.21
N HIS A 95 19.36 3.23 4.02
CA HIS A 95 18.13 3.92 3.63
C HIS A 95 17.18 2.99 2.88
N SER A 96 15.92 3.38 2.83
CA SER A 96 14.91 2.76 1.97
C SER A 96 13.98 3.81 1.40
N ASP A 97 13.60 3.62 0.16
CA ASP A 97 12.54 4.38 -0.50
C ASP A 97 11.36 3.47 -0.75
N ARG A 98 10.17 3.92 -0.36
CA ARG A 98 8.95 3.15 -0.57
C ARG A 98 7.77 4.04 -0.92
N LEU A 99 6.92 3.51 -1.76
CA LEU A 99 5.60 4.07 -2.04
C LEU A 99 4.58 3.39 -1.12
N VAL A 100 3.77 4.18 -0.43
CA VAL A 100 2.70 3.70 0.44
C VAL A 100 1.36 4.23 -0.08
N ILE A 101 0.41 3.33 -0.24
CA ILE A 101 -0.96 3.66 -0.64
C ILE A 101 -1.90 3.21 0.48
N GLN A 102 -2.64 4.14 1.04
CA GLN A 102 -3.67 3.85 2.04
C GLN A 102 -5.05 4.15 1.46
N ILE A 103 -5.93 3.18 1.54
CA ILE A 103 -7.25 3.21 0.89
C ILE A 103 -8.32 3.00 1.95
N ASP A 104 -9.28 3.91 2.01
CA ASP A 104 -10.48 3.76 2.82
C ASP A 104 -11.24 2.48 2.44
N ASP A 105 -11.83 1.80 3.44
CA ASP A 105 -12.52 0.53 3.21
C ASP A 105 -13.71 0.67 2.24
N ALA A 106 -14.45 1.74 2.31
CA ALA A 106 -15.56 1.98 1.38
C ALA A 106 -15.08 2.07 -0.08
N LEU A 107 -13.99 2.80 -0.32
CA LEU A 107 -13.38 2.89 -1.65
C LEU A 107 -12.82 1.54 -2.09
N TRP A 108 -12.14 0.82 -1.19
CA TRP A 108 -11.61 -0.52 -1.47
C TRP A 108 -12.70 -1.50 -1.90
N GLN A 109 -13.81 -1.56 -1.16
CA GLN A 109 -14.93 -2.43 -1.50
C GLN A 109 -15.59 -2.03 -2.82
N ALA A 110 -15.72 -0.72 -3.10
CA ALA A 110 -16.25 -0.22 -4.36
C ALA A 110 -15.34 -0.59 -5.54
N CYS A 111 -14.04 -0.45 -5.41
CA CYS A 111 -13.07 -0.86 -6.43
C CYS A 111 -13.15 -2.36 -6.72
N ARG A 112 -13.27 -3.18 -5.67
CA ARG A 112 -13.44 -4.64 -5.81
C ARG A 112 -14.70 -5.00 -6.60
N ARG A 113 -15.83 -4.37 -6.27
CA ARG A 113 -17.10 -4.61 -6.97
C ARG A 113 -17.03 -4.18 -8.44
N ASN A 114 -16.49 -2.99 -8.72
CA ASN A 114 -16.40 -2.46 -10.07
C ASN A 114 -15.43 -3.25 -10.97
N ALA A 115 -14.35 -3.76 -10.39
CA ALA A 115 -13.37 -4.60 -11.08
C ALA A 115 -13.78 -6.08 -11.14
N ASN A 116 -14.94 -6.45 -10.57
CA ASN A 116 -15.40 -7.84 -10.45
C ASN A 116 -14.41 -8.78 -9.75
N LEU A 117 -13.70 -8.26 -8.75
CA LEU A 117 -12.64 -8.96 -8.00
C LEU A 117 -13.17 -9.58 -6.69
N LYS A 118 -14.45 -9.93 -6.61
CA LYS A 118 -15.09 -10.40 -5.38
C LYS A 118 -14.43 -11.63 -4.75
N ASN A 119 -13.79 -12.46 -5.56
CA ASN A 119 -13.20 -13.72 -5.15
C ASN A 119 -11.67 -13.74 -5.20
N ALA A 120 -11.02 -12.59 -5.37
CA ALA A 120 -9.55 -12.52 -5.33
C ALA A 120 -9.07 -12.77 -3.89
N ALA A 121 -8.51 -13.94 -3.62
CA ALA A 121 -8.12 -14.38 -2.27
C ALA A 121 -7.10 -13.43 -1.61
N TRP A 122 -6.18 -12.85 -2.39
CA TRP A 122 -5.16 -11.93 -1.88
C TRP A 122 -5.75 -10.63 -1.28
N MET A 123 -6.97 -10.26 -1.66
CA MET A 123 -7.62 -9.04 -1.15
C MET A 123 -8.20 -9.20 0.26
N HIS A 124 -8.14 -10.37 0.84
CA HIS A 124 -8.68 -10.69 2.16
C HIS A 124 -7.61 -11.04 3.19
N SER A 125 -6.37 -11.17 2.77
CA SER A 125 -5.27 -11.62 3.62
C SER A 125 -4.00 -10.84 3.30
N ILE A 126 -3.05 -10.87 4.23
CA ILE A 126 -1.72 -10.31 4.02
C ILE A 126 -1.07 -11.07 2.87
N THR A 127 -0.60 -10.34 1.87
CA THR A 127 -0.05 -10.93 0.65
C THR A 127 1.16 -10.14 0.19
N VAL A 128 2.25 -10.85 -0.11
CA VAL A 128 3.40 -10.30 -0.82
C VAL A 128 3.32 -10.73 -2.28
N LEU A 129 3.30 -9.78 -3.18
CA LEU A 129 3.22 -10.01 -4.62
C LEU A 129 4.60 -9.82 -5.25
N ASP A 130 5.05 -10.83 -5.96
CA ASP A 130 6.28 -10.80 -6.75
C ASP A 130 6.10 -9.91 -7.99
N PRO A 131 7.10 -9.09 -8.36
CA PRO A 131 7.08 -8.29 -9.59
C PRO A 131 6.82 -9.11 -10.85
N ASP A 132 7.31 -10.33 -10.91
CA ASP A 132 7.08 -11.23 -12.06
C ASP A 132 5.60 -11.65 -12.19
N VAL A 133 4.86 -11.66 -11.10
CA VAL A 133 3.41 -11.88 -11.12
C VAL A 133 2.70 -10.62 -11.63
N CYS A 134 3.18 -9.44 -11.23
CA CYS A 134 2.63 -8.16 -11.69
C CYS A 134 2.84 -7.95 -13.20
N ASN A 135 3.93 -8.45 -13.78
CA ASN A 135 4.20 -8.38 -15.21
C ASN A 135 3.28 -9.30 -16.06
N LYS A 136 2.62 -10.26 -15.44
CA LYS A 136 1.63 -11.12 -16.09
C LYS A 136 0.22 -10.52 -16.13
N TRP A 137 0.03 -9.40 -15.46
CA TRP A 137 -1.20 -8.63 -15.57
C TRP A 137 -1.13 -7.82 -16.85
N ASP A 138 -1.57 -8.45 -17.92
CA ASP A 138 -1.75 -7.79 -19.21
C ASP A 138 -2.89 -6.78 -19.04
N PHE A 139 -2.53 -5.55 -18.75
CA PHE A 139 -3.46 -4.42 -18.80
C PHE A 139 -3.73 -4.08 -20.27
N GLN A 140 -4.42 -4.97 -20.94
CA GLN A 140 -5.02 -4.65 -22.24
C GLN A 140 -6.33 -3.94 -22.06
#